data_f537ff2b750c49f99abab36a0eaf577c
#
_entry.id   f537ff2b750c49f99abab36a0eaf577c
#
_cell.length_a   1.000
_cell.length_b   1.000
_cell.length_c   1.000
_cell.angle_alpha   90.00
_cell.angle_beta   90.00
_cell.angle_gamma   90.00
#
_symmetry.space_group_name_H-M   'P 1'
#
loop_
_entity.id
_entity.type
_entity.pdbx_description
1 polymer ?
#
loop_
_entity_poly.entity_id
_entity_poly.type
_entity_poly.pdbx_seq_one_letter_code
_entity_poly.pdbx_strand_id
1 'polypeptide(L)'
;MRQQEESHIMENIIYNELITRGYNVDVGMVEIKKQDKDGKWIRVQLEVDFIANLGSKKYYVQSALSIPDREKEIQESRSLTNINDSFKKVIVVKEHIMPRRNEDGILTINVPCPIISTCHTAHR
;
A
#
# COMPACT_ATOMS: atom_id res chain seq x y z
N MET A 1 -15.18 -15.85 0.85
CA MET A 1 -14.57 -17.10 1.21
C MET A 1 -13.25 -17.29 0.51
N ARG A 2 -13.29 -17.73 -0.75
CA ARG A 2 -12.04 -17.95 -1.45
C ARG A 2 -11.24 -16.65 -1.57
N GLN A 3 -11.92 -15.55 -1.85
CA GLN A 3 -11.25 -14.27 -1.94
C GLN A 3 -10.59 -13.87 -0.63
N GLN A 4 -11.24 -14.15 0.47
CA GLN A 4 -10.68 -13.85 1.77
C GLN A 4 -9.42 -14.65 2.02
N GLU A 5 -9.45 -15.94 1.67
CA GLU A 5 -8.28 -16.78 1.82
C GLU A 5 -7.12 -16.28 0.97
N GLU A 6 -7.41 -15.92 -0.27
CA GLU A 6 -6.37 -15.41 -1.15
C GLU A 6 -5.79 -14.11 -0.63
N SER A 7 -6.64 -13.26 -0.09
CA SER A 7 -6.16 -11.99 0.48
C SER A 7 -5.23 -12.23 1.65
N HIS A 8 -5.59 -13.17 2.52
CA HIS A 8 -4.75 -13.49 3.67
C HIS A 8 -3.41 -14.08 3.24
N ILE A 9 -3.43 -14.97 2.27
CA ILE A 9 -2.20 -15.56 1.76
C ILE A 9 -1.31 -14.48 1.17
N MET A 10 -1.90 -13.58 0.41
CA MET A 10 -1.16 -12.50 -0.20
C MET A 10 -0.54 -11.58 0.85
N GLU A 11 -1.31 -11.25 1.87
CA GLU A 11 -0.80 -10.41 2.94
C GLU A 11 0.36 -11.08 3.67
N ASN A 12 0.26 -12.39 3.87
CA ASN A 12 1.35 -13.14 4.49
C ASN A 12 2.60 -13.13 3.63
N ILE A 13 2.43 -13.26 2.33
CA ILE A 13 3.58 -13.21 1.41
C ILE A 13 4.26 -11.85 1.49
N ILE A 14 3.47 -10.79 1.47
CA ILE A 14 4.00 -9.44 1.52
C ILE A 14 4.71 -9.21 2.85
N TYR A 15 4.09 -9.61 3.93
CA TYR A 15 4.66 -9.44 5.26
C TYR A 15 6.01 -10.16 5.35
N ASN A 16 6.04 -11.43 4.93
CA ASN A 16 7.27 -12.20 5.00
C ASN A 16 8.36 -11.62 4.13
N GLU A 17 8.00 -11.11 2.99
CA GLU A 17 8.97 -10.50 2.10
C GLU A 17 9.59 -9.26 2.75
N LEU A 18 8.77 -8.43 3.36
CA LEU A 18 9.27 -7.23 4.02
C LEU A 18 10.17 -7.58 5.20
N ILE A 19 9.75 -8.54 6.01
CA ILE A 19 10.55 -8.97 7.15
C ILE A 19 11.89 -9.53 6.68
N THR A 20 11.86 -10.35 5.64
CA THR A 20 13.08 -10.96 5.11
C THR A 20 14.07 -9.89 4.64
N ARG A 21 13.56 -8.79 4.15
CA ARG A 21 14.42 -7.70 3.68
C ARG A 21 14.85 -6.76 4.79
N GLY A 22 14.47 -7.06 6.01
CA GLY A 22 14.96 -6.31 7.16
C GLY A 22 14.08 -5.16 7.60
N TYR A 23 12.88 -5.04 7.05
CA TYR A 23 11.98 -3.97 7.44
C TYR A 23 11.29 -4.28 8.76
N ASN A 24 11.05 -3.25 9.55
CA ASN A 24 10.14 -3.32 10.67
C ASN A 24 8.75 -3.05 10.13
N VAL A 25 7.83 -3.97 10.37
CA VAL A 25 6.51 -3.92 9.76
C VAL A 25 5.44 -3.79 10.84
N ASP A 26 4.61 -2.77 10.68
CA ASP A 26 3.47 -2.56 11.57
C ASP A 26 2.18 -2.66 10.76
N VAL A 27 1.12 -3.08 11.41
CA VAL A 27 -0.20 -2.97 10.82
C VAL A 27 -0.59 -1.51 10.92
N GLY A 28 -0.96 -0.91 9.79
CA GLY A 28 -1.06 0.51 9.72
C GLY A 28 -2.39 1.08 10.12
N MET A 29 -2.35 2.01 11.05
CA MET A 29 -3.50 2.83 11.38
C MET A 29 -3.00 4.25 11.38
N VAL A 30 -3.48 5.04 10.43
CA VAL A 30 -3.02 6.41 10.26
C VAL A 30 -4.16 7.35 10.61
N GLU A 31 -3.89 8.26 11.52
CA GLU A 31 -4.90 9.25 11.93
C GLU A 31 -4.73 10.50 11.12
N ILE A 32 -5.82 10.96 10.51
CA ILE A 32 -5.81 12.21 9.77
C ILE A 32 -6.92 13.11 10.29
N LYS A 33 -6.82 14.38 9.99
CA LYS A 33 -7.86 15.35 10.30
C LYS A 33 -8.53 15.77 9.01
N LYS A 34 -9.83 15.83 9.03
CA LYS A 34 -10.57 16.32 7.87
C LYS A 34 -11.85 17.00 8.33
N GLN A 35 -12.46 17.75 7.44
CA GLN A 35 -13.70 18.44 7.76
C GLN A 35 -14.89 17.57 7.36
N ASP A 36 -15.90 17.56 8.22
CA ASP A 36 -17.14 16.87 7.92
C ASP A 36 -18.04 17.77 7.08
N LYS A 37 -19.28 17.35 6.92
CA LYS A 37 -20.24 18.08 6.09
C LYS A 37 -20.53 19.48 6.61
N ASP A 38 -20.40 19.65 7.91
CA ASP A 38 -20.68 20.92 8.55
C ASP A 38 -19.45 21.80 8.66
N GLY A 39 -18.33 21.35 8.08
CA GLY A 39 -17.09 22.10 8.17
C GLY A 39 -16.36 21.91 9.47
N LYS A 40 -16.80 21.00 10.30
CA LYS A 40 -16.20 20.75 11.59
C LYS A 40 -15.02 19.79 11.45
N TRP A 41 -13.92 20.09 12.11
CA TRP A 41 -12.75 19.23 12.06
C TRP A 41 -12.95 17.97 12.88
N ILE A 42 -12.75 16.84 12.27
CA ILE A 42 -12.86 15.55 12.93
C ILE A 42 -11.60 14.74 12.66
N ARG A 43 -11.37 13.76 13.50
CA ARG A 43 -10.27 12.82 13.31
C ARG A 43 -10.81 11.56 12.67
N VAL A 44 -10.10 11.08 11.65
CA VAL A 44 -10.48 9.87 10.96
C VAL A 44 -9.28 8.93 10.97
N GLN A 45 -9.52 7.67 11.27
CA GLN A 45 -8.48 6.66 11.22
C GLN A 45 -8.56 5.91 9.91
N LEU A 46 -7.44 5.81 9.22
CA LEU A 46 -7.35 5.10 7.96
C LEU A 46 -6.53 3.85 8.16
N GLU A 47 -7.00 2.75 7.60
CA GLU A 47 -6.29 1.48 7.68
C GLU A 47 -5.41 1.32 6.46
N VAL A 48 -4.16 0.96 6.71
CA VAL A 48 -3.21 0.58 5.69
C VAL A 48 -2.70 -0.79 6.09
N ASP A 49 -2.61 -1.70 5.13
CA ASP A 49 -2.25 -3.07 5.49
C ASP A 49 -0.92 -3.13 6.22
N PHE A 50 0.10 -2.44 5.72
CA PHE A 50 1.40 -2.47 6.37
C PHE A 50 2.08 -1.12 6.28
N ILE A 51 2.81 -0.80 7.33
CA ILE A 51 3.76 0.31 7.32
C ILE A 51 5.13 -0.31 7.52
N ALA A 52 6.00 -0.15 6.54
CA ALA A 52 7.32 -0.77 6.56
C ALA A 52 8.39 0.30 6.77
N ASN A 53 9.21 0.11 7.78
CA ASN A 53 10.26 1.05 8.13
C ASN A 53 11.63 0.38 8.07
N LEU A 54 12.59 1.07 7.49
CA LEU A 54 13.97 0.60 7.47
C LEU A 54 14.87 1.83 7.46
N GLY A 55 15.45 2.13 8.61
CA GLY A 55 16.22 3.35 8.76
C GLY A 55 15.36 4.58 8.50
N SER A 56 15.76 5.41 7.57
CA SER A 56 14.99 6.60 7.22
C SER A 56 13.93 6.32 6.16
N LYS A 57 13.86 5.10 5.65
CA LYS A 57 12.88 4.73 4.64
C LYS A 57 11.57 4.31 5.28
N LYS A 58 10.48 4.75 4.69
CA LYS A 58 9.16 4.36 5.15
C LYS A 58 8.26 4.17 3.94
N TYR A 59 7.53 3.06 3.93
CA TYR A 59 6.60 2.74 2.86
C TYR A 59 5.25 2.40 3.44
N TYR A 60 4.21 2.91 2.81
CA TYR A 60 2.85 2.50 3.12
C TYR A 60 2.44 1.48 2.06
N VAL A 61 2.05 0.30 2.49
CA VAL A 61 1.79 -0.81 1.58
C VAL A 61 0.36 -1.29 1.74
N GLN A 62 -0.36 -1.32 0.65
CA GLN A 62 -1.73 -1.80 0.61
C GLN A 62 -1.81 -2.96 -0.36
N SER A 63 -2.54 -4.01 -0.01
CA SER A 63 -2.68 -5.16 -0.88
C SER A 63 -4.05 -5.17 -1.53
N ALA A 64 -4.12 -5.68 -2.75
CA ALA A 64 -5.37 -5.84 -3.46
C ALA A 64 -5.22 -7.03 -4.39
N LEU A 65 -6.28 -7.83 -4.55
CA LEU A 65 -6.18 -8.98 -5.44
C LEU A 65 -6.00 -8.55 -6.88
N SER A 66 -6.72 -7.54 -7.30
CA SER A 66 -6.58 -7.02 -8.65
C SER A 66 -7.11 -5.60 -8.71
N ILE A 67 -6.69 -4.87 -9.72
CA ILE A 67 -7.20 -3.52 -9.98
C ILE A 67 -7.59 -3.46 -11.44
N PRO A 68 -8.80 -3.94 -11.76
CA PRO A 68 -9.22 -4.05 -13.15
C PRO A 68 -9.55 -2.72 -13.80
N ASP A 69 -9.91 -1.70 -13.02
CA ASP A 69 -10.29 -0.44 -13.62
C ASP A 69 -9.96 0.72 -12.70
N ARG A 70 -10.22 1.91 -13.20
CA ARG A 70 -9.89 3.15 -12.50
C ARG A 70 -10.69 3.29 -11.21
N GLU A 71 -11.92 2.87 -11.24
CA GLU A 71 -12.77 2.96 -10.06
C GLU A 71 -12.23 2.14 -8.91
N LYS A 72 -11.80 0.93 -9.22
CA LYS A 72 -11.20 0.06 -8.22
C LYS A 72 -9.88 0.63 -7.72
N GLU A 73 -9.11 1.23 -8.61
CA GLU A 73 -7.86 1.87 -8.21
C GLU A 73 -8.11 2.99 -7.21
N ILE A 74 -9.10 3.82 -7.48
CA ILE A 74 -9.44 4.91 -6.58
C ILE A 74 -9.85 4.36 -5.22
N GLN A 75 -10.66 3.31 -5.22
CA GLN A 75 -11.14 2.70 -4.01
C GLN A 75 -9.99 2.15 -3.16
N GLU A 76 -9.09 1.40 -3.79
CA GLU A 76 -7.99 0.77 -3.07
C GLU A 76 -6.95 1.79 -2.60
N SER A 77 -6.80 2.88 -3.33
CA SER A 77 -5.80 3.88 -2.95
C SER A 77 -6.33 4.94 -2.01
N ARG A 78 -7.61 4.85 -1.63
CA ARG A 78 -8.23 5.91 -0.84
C ARG A 78 -7.48 6.20 0.45
N SER A 79 -7.12 5.17 1.19
CA SER A 79 -6.37 5.37 2.43
C SER A 79 -5.03 6.03 2.15
N LEU A 80 -4.36 5.59 1.10
CA LEU A 80 -3.03 6.09 0.79
C LEU A 80 -3.05 7.55 0.34
N THR A 81 -4.04 7.92 -0.47
CA THR A 81 -4.10 9.29 -0.96
C THR A 81 -4.40 10.28 0.14
N ASN A 82 -5.02 9.83 1.22
CA ASN A 82 -5.34 10.70 2.33
C ASN A 82 -4.19 10.86 3.32
N ILE A 83 -3.13 10.09 3.16
CA ILE A 83 -1.94 10.25 3.98
C ILE A 83 -1.10 11.39 3.41
N ASN A 84 -0.95 12.42 4.21
CA ASN A 84 -0.36 13.67 3.71
C ASN A 84 1.10 13.78 4.12
N ASP A 85 1.94 12.89 3.58
CA ASP A 85 3.38 13.00 3.76
C ASP A 85 4.08 12.59 2.48
N SER A 86 5.40 12.67 2.48
CA SER A 86 6.19 12.43 1.28
C SER A 86 6.72 11.01 1.19
N PHE A 87 6.37 10.15 2.12
CA PHE A 87 6.84 8.77 2.07
C PHE A 87 6.12 8.01 0.96
N LYS A 88 6.78 6.97 0.48
CA LYS A 88 6.28 6.25 -0.67
C LYS A 88 5.07 5.40 -0.34
N LYS A 89 4.16 5.31 -1.28
CA LYS A 89 2.92 4.56 -1.12
C LYS A 89 2.83 3.55 -2.24
N VAL A 90 2.53 2.31 -1.88
CA VAL A 90 2.60 1.18 -2.80
C VAL A 90 1.36 0.34 -2.68
N ILE A 91 0.79 -0.06 -3.82
CA ILE A 91 -0.27 -1.06 -3.86
C ILE A 91 0.32 -2.31 -4.49
N VAL A 92 0.17 -3.44 -3.81
CA VAL A 92 0.66 -4.72 -4.30
C VAL A 92 -0.52 -5.55 -4.73
N VAL A 93 -0.52 -6.00 -5.97
CA VAL A 93 -1.62 -6.80 -6.51
C VAL A 93 -1.13 -8.20 -6.81
N LYS A 94 -2.09 -9.13 -6.86
CA LYS A 94 -1.78 -10.51 -7.15
C LYS A 94 -1.59 -10.75 -8.64
N GLU A 95 -2.37 -10.07 -9.47
CA GLU A 95 -2.30 -10.29 -10.90
C GLU A 95 -1.01 -9.77 -11.49
N HIS A 96 -0.63 -10.37 -12.59
CA HIS A 96 0.66 -10.05 -13.23
C HIS A 96 0.52 -8.78 -14.04
N ILE A 97 1.16 -7.71 -13.58
CA ILE A 97 1.11 -6.43 -14.26
C ILE A 97 2.50 -5.81 -14.31
N MET A 98 2.64 -4.83 -15.18
CA MET A 98 3.84 -4.01 -15.19
C MET A 98 3.74 -2.98 -14.07
N PRO A 99 4.83 -2.71 -13.36
CA PRO A 99 4.80 -1.65 -12.35
C PRO A 99 4.40 -0.33 -12.98
N ARG A 100 3.54 0.38 -12.30
CA ARG A 100 3.10 1.68 -12.81
C ARG A 100 2.82 2.62 -11.64
N ARG A 101 2.96 3.89 -11.91
CA ARG A 101 2.72 4.94 -10.91
C ARG A 101 1.58 5.82 -11.40
N ASN A 102 0.65 6.11 -10.52
CA ASN A 102 -0.47 6.95 -10.92
C ASN A 102 -0.18 8.43 -10.67
N GLU A 103 -1.16 9.27 -10.92
CA GLU A 103 -0.99 10.71 -10.82
C GLU A 103 -0.75 11.17 -9.39
N ASP A 104 -1.13 10.35 -8.42
CA ASP A 104 -0.89 10.66 -7.01
C ASP A 104 0.45 10.14 -6.52
N GLY A 105 1.23 9.55 -7.40
CA GLY A 105 2.53 9.02 -7.04
C GLY A 105 2.49 7.66 -6.40
N ILE A 106 1.34 7.00 -6.39
CA ILE A 106 1.22 5.68 -5.81
C ILE A 106 1.67 4.64 -6.82
N LEU A 107 2.59 3.80 -6.40
CA LEU A 107 3.16 2.75 -7.24
C LEU A 107 2.34 1.48 -7.10
N THR A 108 1.96 0.89 -8.22
CA THR A 108 1.27 -0.40 -8.22
C THR A 108 2.20 -1.45 -8.81
N ILE A 109 2.43 -2.52 -8.05
CA ILE A 109 3.29 -3.62 -8.47
C ILE A 109 2.61 -4.93 -8.15
N ASN A 110 3.13 -6.01 -8.70
CA ASN A 110 2.54 -7.32 -8.46
C ASN A 110 3.44 -8.18 -7.59
N VAL A 111 2.83 -9.18 -6.96
CA VAL A 111 3.56 -10.23 -6.24
C VAL A 111 3.99 -11.26 -7.26
N PRO A 112 5.16 -11.87 -7.13
CA PRO A 112 6.10 -11.78 -6.02
C PRO A 112 7.17 -10.73 -6.21
N CYS A 113 6.95 -9.75 -7.04
CA CYS A 113 7.98 -8.75 -7.27
C CYS A 113 8.47 -8.22 -5.92
N PRO A 114 9.76 -8.27 -5.66
CA PRO A 114 10.27 -7.72 -4.42
C PRO A 114 9.89 -6.25 -4.36
N ILE A 115 9.13 -5.96 -3.37
CA ILE A 115 8.37 -4.73 -3.32
C ILE A 115 9.20 -3.50 -3.54
N ILE A 116 10.35 -3.46 -3.00
CA ILE A 116 11.02 -2.19 -2.95
C ILE A 116 12.39 -2.25 -3.58
N SER A 117 13.20 -3.16 -3.11
CA SER A 117 14.59 -3.08 -3.48
C SER A 117 14.89 -3.65 -4.85
N THR A 118 14.31 -4.79 -5.19
CA THR A 118 14.67 -5.43 -6.45
C THR A 118 14.11 -4.68 -7.64
N CYS A 119 12.85 -4.27 -7.53
CA CYS A 119 12.28 -3.47 -8.60
C CYS A 119 13.07 -2.20 -8.78
N HIS A 120 13.52 -1.66 -7.68
CA HIS A 120 14.32 -0.45 -7.71
C HIS A 120 15.68 -0.70 -8.34
N THR A 121 16.35 -1.77 -7.93
CA THR A 121 17.66 -2.05 -8.47
C THR A 121 17.63 -2.41 -9.95
N ALA A 122 16.56 -3.05 -10.36
CA ALA A 122 16.46 -3.44 -11.76
C ALA A 122 16.42 -2.24 -12.68
N HIS A 123 16.17 -1.09 -12.15
CA HIS A 123 16.00 0.11 -12.95
C HIS A 123 17.20 1.04 -12.93
N ARG A 124 18.28 0.57 -12.46
CA ARG A 124 19.44 1.42 -12.50
C ARG A 124 19.98 1.70 -13.85
#